data_2525cd75e09ffa1f0a2796e0d971f975
#
_entry.id   2525cd75e09ffa1f0a2796e0d971f975
#
_cell.length_a   1.000
_cell.length_b   1.000
_cell.length_c   1.000
_cell.angle_alpha   90.00
_cell.angle_beta   90.00
_cell.angle_gamma   90.00
#
_symmetry.space_group_name_H-M   'P 1'
#
loop_
_entity.id
_entity.type
_entity.pdbx_description
1 polymer ?
#
loop_
_entity_poly.entity_id
_entity_poly.type
_entity_poly.pdbx_seq_one_letter_code
_entity_poly.pdbx_strand_id
1 'polypeptide(L)'
;AMSRRQRQMCIRDRVKAKGARAVVGVSTEEKAKICRDYGADEVIVYGTGPKDKEEAKAFSAELKSKSIKGGYDIIYDPIGDCYAEPAFRAIGWKGKYLVVGFAAGQIPKLPINLTLLKGASVVGVFWGAFTGREFEENQKNISDINRMLSVGEIKPLISKEIPMENAVEAIQMIGSRGVVGKVVLVN
;
A
#
# COMPACT_ATOMS: atom_id res chain seq x y z
N ALA A 1 11.42 2.17 -14.33
CA ALA A 1 10.10 1.85 -13.74
C ALA A 1 10.24 1.58 -12.26
N MET A 2 9.62 2.40 -11.42
CA MET A 2 9.62 2.15 -9.96
C MET A 2 8.87 0.85 -9.65
N SER A 3 9.47 -0.04 -8.87
CA SER A 3 8.79 -1.27 -8.46
C SER A 3 7.54 -0.96 -7.63
N ARG A 4 6.52 -1.83 -7.68
CA ARG A 4 5.27 -1.65 -6.92
C ARG A 4 5.51 -1.43 -5.41
N ARG A 5 6.55 -2.02 -4.84
CA ARG A 5 6.92 -1.89 -3.42
C ARG A 5 7.49 -0.52 -3.07
N GLN A 6 8.24 0.09 -3.96
CA GLN A 6 8.82 1.42 -3.73
C GLN A 6 7.75 2.52 -3.67
N ARG A 7 6.56 2.30 -4.26
CA ARG A 7 5.45 3.25 -4.21
C ARG A 7 4.71 3.27 -2.87
N GLN A 8 4.68 2.16 -2.15
CA GLN A 8 3.90 2.01 -0.91
C GLN A 8 4.35 2.93 0.23
N MET A 9 5.65 3.19 0.37
CA MET A 9 6.16 4.04 1.45
C MET A 9 5.69 5.48 1.35
N CYS A 10 5.63 6.04 0.13
CA CYS A 10 5.12 7.42 -0.06
C CYS A 10 3.61 7.53 0.11
N ILE A 11 2.85 6.44 0.06
CA ILE A 11 1.40 6.45 0.29
C ILE A 11 1.09 6.79 1.74
N ARG A 12 1.77 6.17 2.72
CA ARG A 12 1.63 6.48 4.14
C ARG A 12 1.87 7.96 4.40
N ASP A 13 2.96 8.52 3.89
CA ASP A 13 3.31 9.93 4.08
C ASP A 13 2.22 10.84 3.53
N ARG A 14 1.71 10.53 2.33
CA ARG A 14 0.61 11.28 1.71
C ARG A 14 -0.70 11.17 2.50
N VAL A 15 -1.01 9.99 3.05
CA VAL A 15 -2.15 9.79 3.93
C VAL A 15 -2.03 10.68 5.17
N LYS A 16 -0.85 10.72 5.79
CA LYS A 16 -0.58 11.57 6.96
C LYS A 16 -0.61 13.06 6.62
N ALA A 17 -0.01 13.47 5.51
CA ALA A 17 -0.04 14.87 5.04
C ALA A 17 -1.46 15.37 4.74
N LYS A 18 -2.39 14.47 4.39
CA LYS A 18 -3.82 14.79 4.23
C LYS A 18 -4.61 14.73 5.56
N GLY A 19 -3.94 14.60 6.70
CA GLY A 19 -4.56 14.55 8.03
C GLY A 19 -5.32 13.25 8.34
N ALA A 20 -5.15 12.21 7.52
CA ALA A 20 -5.80 10.93 7.76
C ALA A 20 -4.95 10.00 8.62
N ARG A 21 -5.61 9.05 9.28
CA ARG A 21 -4.96 8.00 10.05
C ARG A 21 -4.46 6.90 9.11
N ALA A 22 -3.21 6.51 9.27
CA ALA A 22 -2.56 5.49 8.47
C ALA A 22 -2.34 4.20 9.28
N VAL A 23 -3.08 3.14 8.92
CA VAL A 23 -2.82 1.77 9.38
C VAL A 23 -2.12 1.02 8.26
N VAL A 24 -0.94 0.48 8.52
CA VAL A 24 -0.06 -0.09 7.49
C VAL A 24 0.13 -1.58 7.71
N GLY A 25 -0.18 -2.39 6.68
CA GLY A 25 0.14 -3.81 6.65
C GLY A 25 1.52 -4.07 6.04
N VAL A 26 2.36 -4.85 6.71
CA VAL A 26 3.70 -5.25 6.26
C VAL A 26 3.97 -6.73 6.49
N SER A 27 4.98 -7.27 5.80
CA SER A 27 5.28 -8.71 5.88
C SER A 27 6.29 -9.09 6.97
N THR A 28 7.03 -8.13 7.55
CA THR A 28 8.07 -8.40 8.55
C THR A 28 8.12 -7.31 9.62
N GLU A 29 8.65 -7.65 10.80
CA GLU A 29 8.82 -6.71 11.92
C GLU A 29 9.85 -5.60 11.59
N GLU A 30 10.88 -5.91 10.83
CA GLU A 30 11.84 -4.92 10.35
C GLU A 30 11.13 -3.79 9.57
N LYS A 31 10.22 -4.16 8.66
CA LYS A 31 9.40 -3.18 7.91
C LYS A 31 8.41 -2.47 8.81
N ALA A 32 7.88 -3.16 9.83
CA ALA A 32 6.98 -2.57 10.80
C ALA A 32 7.67 -1.46 11.60
N LYS A 33 8.89 -1.70 12.07
CA LYS A 33 9.70 -0.70 12.76
C LYS A 33 9.86 0.56 11.91
N ILE A 34 10.27 0.40 10.65
CA ILE A 34 10.41 1.53 9.72
C ILE A 34 9.08 2.28 9.52
N CYS A 35 7.97 1.57 9.37
CA CYS A 35 6.67 2.22 9.21
C CYS A 35 6.28 3.05 10.44
N ARG A 36 6.58 2.57 11.66
CA ARG A 36 6.38 3.32 12.91
C ARG A 36 7.28 4.56 12.98
N ASP A 37 8.57 4.39 12.70
CA ASP A 37 9.55 5.48 12.71
C ASP A 37 9.17 6.62 11.73
N TYR A 38 8.48 6.28 10.64
CA TYR A 38 7.97 7.21 9.65
C TYR A 38 6.50 7.64 9.86
N GLY A 39 5.94 7.44 11.06
CA GLY A 39 4.67 8.02 11.47
C GLY A 39 3.41 7.25 11.07
N ALA A 40 3.49 5.93 10.83
CA ALA A 40 2.28 5.10 10.79
C ALA A 40 1.61 5.10 12.17
N ASP A 41 0.28 5.29 12.21
CA ASP A 41 -0.46 5.30 13.47
C ASP A 41 -0.59 3.90 14.07
N GLU A 42 -0.69 2.88 13.21
CA GLU A 42 -0.69 1.47 13.56
C GLU A 42 0.00 0.65 12.47
N VAL A 43 0.59 -0.46 12.87
CA VAL A 43 1.20 -1.41 11.93
C VAL A 43 0.74 -2.82 12.25
N ILE A 44 0.43 -3.57 11.21
CA ILE A 44 0.03 -4.98 11.25
C ILE A 44 1.07 -5.80 10.49
N VAL A 45 1.63 -6.82 11.14
CA VAL A 45 2.57 -7.74 10.49
C VAL A 45 1.82 -8.98 10.06
N TYR A 46 1.54 -9.10 8.77
CA TYR A 46 0.72 -10.18 8.21
C TYR A 46 1.50 -11.45 7.83
N GLY A 47 2.84 -11.42 7.91
CA GLY A 47 3.69 -12.59 7.60
C GLY A 47 3.46 -13.16 6.20
N THR A 48 3.19 -14.46 6.15
CA THR A 48 2.89 -15.20 4.91
C THR A 48 1.41 -15.16 4.51
N GLY A 49 0.55 -14.54 5.34
CA GLY A 49 -0.89 -14.45 5.16
C GLY A 49 -1.67 -15.68 5.65
N PRO A 50 -3.00 -15.54 5.70
CA PRO A 50 -3.87 -16.62 6.17
C PRO A 50 -3.88 -17.79 5.19
N LYS A 51 -3.77 -19.01 5.73
CA LYS A 51 -3.73 -20.26 4.96
C LYS A 51 -5.08 -20.96 4.90
N ASP A 52 -5.96 -20.66 5.86
CA ASP A 52 -7.28 -21.23 5.97
C ASP A 52 -8.34 -20.20 6.38
N LYS A 53 -9.58 -20.64 6.56
CA LYS A 53 -10.71 -19.78 6.92
C LYS A 53 -10.62 -19.21 8.34
N GLU A 54 -10.05 -19.95 9.27
CA GLU A 54 -9.93 -19.53 10.67
C GLU A 54 -8.85 -18.45 10.79
N GLU A 55 -7.70 -18.65 10.15
CA GLU A 55 -6.65 -17.64 10.06
C GLU A 55 -7.15 -16.38 9.33
N ALA A 56 -7.93 -16.53 8.25
CA ALA A 56 -8.53 -15.40 7.54
C ALA A 56 -9.51 -14.61 8.41
N LYS A 57 -10.29 -15.30 9.24
CA LYS A 57 -11.22 -14.67 10.20
C LYS A 57 -10.45 -13.95 11.32
N ALA A 58 -9.41 -14.57 11.85
CA ALA A 58 -8.53 -13.97 12.87
C ALA A 58 -7.86 -12.73 12.31
N PHE A 59 -7.31 -12.79 11.09
CA PHE A 59 -6.68 -11.64 10.43
C PHE A 59 -7.67 -10.50 10.17
N SER A 60 -8.91 -10.81 9.74
CA SER A 60 -9.96 -9.80 9.61
C SER A 60 -10.32 -9.14 10.94
N ALA A 61 -10.34 -9.90 12.04
CA ALA A 61 -10.59 -9.38 13.38
C ALA A 61 -9.44 -8.47 13.86
N GLU A 62 -8.19 -8.88 13.61
CA GLU A 62 -7.01 -8.06 13.89
C GLU A 62 -7.04 -6.74 13.12
N LEU A 63 -7.32 -6.79 11.81
CA LEU A 63 -7.49 -5.57 11.00
C LEU A 63 -8.54 -4.63 11.61
N LYS A 64 -9.71 -5.15 12.00
CA LYS A 64 -10.77 -4.34 12.62
C LYS A 64 -10.36 -3.76 13.96
N SER A 65 -9.62 -4.51 14.78
CA SER A 65 -9.19 -4.05 16.10
C SER A 65 -8.30 -2.81 16.03
N LYS A 66 -7.58 -2.62 14.91
CA LYS A 66 -6.74 -1.46 14.64
C LYS A 66 -7.51 -0.27 14.04
N SER A 67 -8.77 -0.45 13.69
CA SER A 67 -9.64 0.65 13.23
C SER A 67 -10.29 1.38 14.41
N ILE A 68 -10.62 2.67 14.25
CA ILE A 68 -11.27 3.46 15.31
C ILE A 68 -12.78 3.21 15.35
N LYS A 69 -13.40 3.02 14.17
CA LYS A 69 -14.86 2.97 14.00
C LYS A 69 -15.39 1.57 13.64
N GLY A 70 -14.66 0.52 14.00
CA GLY A 70 -15.05 -0.86 13.65
C GLY A 70 -14.86 -1.21 12.17
N GLY A 71 -14.15 -0.39 11.40
CA GLY A 71 -13.80 -0.61 10.00
C GLY A 71 -13.06 0.58 9.41
N TYR A 72 -12.52 0.39 8.21
CA TYR A 72 -11.73 1.39 7.48
C TYR A 72 -12.59 2.15 6.46
N ASP A 73 -12.39 3.46 6.36
CA ASP A 73 -13.01 4.29 5.33
C ASP A 73 -12.42 3.99 3.94
N ILE A 74 -11.10 3.74 3.89
CA ILE A 74 -10.40 3.38 2.65
C ILE A 74 -9.43 2.24 2.92
N ILE A 75 -9.45 1.23 2.06
CA ILE A 75 -8.44 0.17 2.02
C ILE A 75 -7.74 0.24 0.66
N TYR A 76 -6.42 0.47 0.68
CA TYR A 76 -5.56 0.48 -0.49
C TYR A 76 -4.88 -0.88 -0.61
N ASP A 77 -5.32 -1.72 -1.55
CA ASP A 77 -4.81 -3.08 -1.71
C ASP A 77 -3.98 -3.26 -2.99
N PRO A 78 -2.64 -3.29 -2.89
CA PRO A 78 -1.76 -3.66 -3.97
C PRO A 78 -1.35 -5.15 -3.92
N ILE A 79 -1.82 -5.91 -2.93
CA ILE A 79 -1.37 -7.26 -2.60
C ILE A 79 -2.27 -8.31 -3.24
N GLY A 80 -3.58 -8.22 -3.00
CA GLY A 80 -4.56 -9.20 -3.47
C GLY A 80 -4.47 -10.54 -2.72
N ASP A 81 -4.74 -11.64 -3.45
CA ASP A 81 -4.63 -13.03 -2.97
C ASP A 81 -5.43 -13.29 -1.68
N CYS A 82 -4.93 -14.13 -0.79
CA CYS A 82 -5.56 -14.51 0.49
C CYS A 82 -5.78 -13.34 1.46
N TYR A 83 -5.11 -12.20 1.24
CA TYR A 83 -5.27 -11.00 2.07
C TYR A 83 -6.50 -10.16 1.72
N ALA A 84 -6.99 -10.25 0.50
CA ALA A 84 -8.01 -9.35 -0.02
C ALA A 84 -9.37 -9.53 0.67
N GLU A 85 -9.86 -10.76 0.83
CA GLU A 85 -11.14 -10.99 1.49
C GLU A 85 -11.14 -10.59 2.97
N PRO A 86 -10.16 -10.97 3.80
CA PRO A 86 -10.06 -10.48 5.18
C PRO A 86 -10.01 -8.96 5.28
N ALA A 87 -9.25 -8.30 4.40
CA ALA A 87 -9.17 -6.84 4.35
C ALA A 87 -10.53 -6.24 3.95
N PHE A 88 -11.20 -6.78 2.94
CA PHE A 88 -12.53 -6.32 2.55
C PHE A 88 -13.58 -6.51 3.66
N ARG A 89 -13.48 -7.59 4.45
CA ARG A 89 -14.31 -7.77 5.64
C ARG A 89 -14.06 -6.73 6.73
N ALA A 90 -12.89 -6.11 6.75
CA ALA A 90 -12.53 -5.05 7.69
C ALA A 90 -12.93 -3.64 7.21
N ILE A 91 -13.52 -3.49 6.02
CA ILE A 91 -14.01 -2.20 5.55
C ILE A 91 -15.19 -1.70 6.39
N GLY A 92 -15.25 -0.39 6.62
CA GLY A 92 -16.34 0.27 7.32
C GLY A 92 -17.58 0.51 6.45
N TRP A 93 -18.60 1.07 7.07
CA TRP A 93 -19.82 1.49 6.36
C TRP A 93 -19.50 2.56 5.31
N LYS A 94 -19.95 2.36 4.07
CA LYS A 94 -19.66 3.22 2.91
C LYS A 94 -18.18 3.36 2.58
N GLY A 95 -17.31 2.46 3.07
CA GLY A 95 -15.89 2.47 2.78
C GLY A 95 -15.57 2.11 1.33
N LYS A 96 -14.38 2.49 0.88
CA LYS A 96 -13.88 2.22 -0.47
C LYS A 96 -12.70 1.25 -0.42
N TYR A 97 -12.84 0.12 -1.10
CA TYR A 97 -11.77 -0.84 -1.31
C TYR A 97 -11.11 -0.59 -2.66
N LEU A 98 -9.87 -0.14 -2.65
CA LEU A 98 -9.12 0.24 -3.84
C LEU A 98 -8.28 -0.95 -4.33
N VAL A 99 -8.66 -1.51 -5.47
CA VAL A 99 -7.91 -2.59 -6.14
C VAL A 99 -6.80 -1.97 -6.96
N VAL A 100 -5.56 -2.11 -6.49
CA VAL A 100 -4.37 -1.48 -7.08
C VAL A 100 -3.46 -2.48 -7.78
N GLY A 101 -3.47 -3.73 -7.32
CA GLY A 101 -2.63 -4.79 -7.91
C GLY A 101 -2.72 -6.10 -7.16
N PHE A 102 -1.97 -7.08 -7.65
CA PHE A 102 -1.97 -8.45 -7.16
C PHE A 102 -0.53 -8.93 -6.95
N ALA A 103 0.19 -8.24 -6.04
CA ALA A 103 1.62 -8.49 -5.82
C ALA A 103 1.89 -9.86 -5.15
N ALA A 104 0.91 -10.47 -4.49
CA ALA A 104 1.02 -11.82 -3.94
C ALA A 104 0.84 -12.92 -5.01
N GLY A 105 0.21 -12.60 -6.16
CA GLY A 105 0.14 -13.48 -7.32
C GLY A 105 -1.29 -13.78 -7.78
N GLN A 106 -2.15 -14.24 -6.90
CA GLN A 106 -3.51 -14.63 -7.26
C GLN A 106 -4.47 -13.45 -7.32
N ILE A 107 -5.36 -13.47 -8.31
CA ILE A 107 -6.50 -12.53 -8.35
C ILE A 107 -7.55 -13.02 -7.35
N PRO A 108 -7.90 -12.23 -6.33
CA PRO A 108 -8.81 -12.66 -5.29
C PRO A 108 -10.25 -12.76 -5.79
N LYS A 109 -11.01 -13.69 -5.20
CA LYS A 109 -12.46 -13.77 -5.37
C LYS A 109 -13.12 -13.10 -4.17
N LEU A 110 -13.66 -11.90 -4.34
CA LEU A 110 -14.35 -11.19 -3.27
C LEU A 110 -15.84 -11.60 -3.21
N PRO A 111 -16.37 -11.89 -2.01
CA PRO A 111 -17.81 -12.13 -1.84
C PRO A 111 -18.57 -10.81 -2.02
N ILE A 112 -19.17 -10.64 -3.18
CA ILE A 112 -19.78 -9.36 -3.59
C ILE A 112 -20.96 -8.93 -2.69
N ASN A 113 -21.60 -9.87 -1.99
CA ASN A 113 -22.64 -9.56 -1.01
C ASN A 113 -22.15 -8.65 0.13
N LEU A 114 -20.82 -8.60 0.39
CA LEU A 114 -20.28 -7.68 1.38
C LEU A 114 -20.41 -6.22 0.96
N THR A 115 -20.44 -5.93 -0.34
CA THR A 115 -20.70 -4.56 -0.82
C THR A 115 -22.10 -4.11 -0.40
N LEU A 116 -23.11 -4.98 -0.58
CA LEU A 116 -24.49 -4.72 -0.16
C LEU A 116 -24.59 -4.52 1.36
N LEU A 117 -24.03 -5.46 2.14
CA LEU A 117 -24.13 -5.45 3.61
C LEU A 117 -23.45 -4.24 4.25
N LYS A 118 -22.45 -3.66 3.60
CA LYS A 118 -21.67 -2.54 4.12
C LYS A 118 -21.88 -1.22 3.38
N GLY A 119 -22.70 -1.22 2.34
CA GLY A 119 -22.81 -0.08 1.42
C GLY A 119 -21.46 0.33 0.83
N ALA A 120 -20.49 -0.59 0.80
CA ALA A 120 -19.13 -0.32 0.40
C ALA A 120 -18.94 -0.40 -1.12
N SER A 121 -17.89 0.25 -1.61
CA SER A 121 -17.51 0.22 -3.02
C SER A 121 -16.19 -0.50 -3.24
N VAL A 122 -16.10 -1.28 -4.31
CA VAL A 122 -14.85 -1.82 -4.83
C VAL A 122 -14.47 -1.01 -6.06
N VAL A 123 -13.30 -0.37 -6.04
CA VAL A 123 -12.86 0.60 -7.05
C VAL A 123 -11.53 0.16 -7.64
N GLY A 124 -11.46 0.01 -8.95
CA GLY A 124 -10.21 -0.26 -9.66
C GLY A 124 -9.34 1.00 -9.74
N VAL A 125 -8.03 0.84 -9.46
CA VAL A 125 -7.03 1.91 -9.59
C VAL A 125 -5.97 1.47 -10.59
N PHE A 126 -6.24 1.72 -11.87
CA PHE A 126 -5.32 1.37 -12.94
C PHE A 126 -4.46 2.59 -13.33
N TRP A 127 -3.42 2.84 -12.56
CA TRP A 127 -2.51 3.96 -12.74
C TRP A 127 -1.96 4.07 -14.17
N GLY A 128 -1.57 2.97 -14.78
CA GLY A 128 -1.00 2.99 -16.15
C GLY A 128 -1.97 3.54 -17.19
N ALA A 129 -3.26 3.19 -17.11
CA ALA A 129 -4.28 3.75 -18.01
C ALA A 129 -4.62 5.20 -17.64
N PHE A 130 -4.69 5.52 -16.35
CA PHE A 130 -4.97 6.87 -15.85
C PHE A 130 -3.99 7.90 -16.41
N THR A 131 -2.68 7.61 -16.39
CA THR A 131 -1.65 8.56 -16.84
C THR A 131 -1.80 8.99 -18.31
N GLY A 132 -2.35 8.12 -19.16
CA GLY A 132 -2.61 8.44 -20.56
C GLY A 132 -4.01 9.02 -20.83
N ARG A 133 -5.03 8.53 -20.09
CA ARG A 133 -6.42 8.95 -20.31
C ARG A 133 -6.75 10.29 -19.64
N GLU A 134 -6.13 10.56 -18.51
CA GLU A 134 -6.36 11.73 -17.67
C GLU A 134 -5.04 12.50 -17.48
N PHE A 135 -4.41 12.82 -18.60
CA PHE A 135 -3.07 13.42 -18.63
C PHE A 135 -2.97 14.70 -17.80
N GLU A 136 -3.91 15.63 -17.94
CA GLU A 136 -3.91 16.90 -17.21
C GLU A 136 -4.03 16.68 -15.68
N GLU A 137 -4.89 15.76 -15.26
CA GLU A 137 -5.04 15.43 -13.85
C GLU A 137 -3.79 14.73 -13.31
N ASN A 138 -3.15 13.89 -14.12
CA ASN A 138 -1.87 13.30 -13.79
C ASN A 138 -0.78 14.36 -13.60
N GLN A 139 -0.73 15.40 -14.43
CA GLN A 139 0.23 16.51 -14.27
C GLN A 139 0.01 17.30 -12.97
N LYS A 140 -1.25 17.55 -12.60
CA LYS A 140 -1.59 18.15 -11.29
C LYS A 140 -1.11 17.29 -10.14
N ASN A 141 -1.35 15.98 -10.21
CA ASN A 141 -0.89 15.02 -9.19
C ASN A 141 0.65 15.01 -9.06
N ILE A 142 1.37 15.09 -10.18
CA ILE A 142 2.85 15.18 -10.19
C ILE A 142 3.30 16.49 -9.54
N SER A 143 2.69 17.61 -9.90
CA SER A 143 2.97 18.91 -9.30
C SER A 143 2.76 18.93 -7.80
N ASP A 144 1.63 18.37 -7.32
CA ASP A 144 1.33 18.24 -5.90
C ASP A 144 2.37 17.39 -5.17
N ILE A 145 2.76 16.24 -5.74
CA ILE A 145 3.78 15.37 -5.15
C ILE A 145 5.13 16.11 -5.06
N ASN A 146 5.54 16.82 -6.10
CA ASN A 146 6.78 17.58 -6.10
C ASN A 146 6.75 18.70 -5.04
N ARG A 147 5.63 19.41 -4.90
CA ARG A 147 5.46 20.39 -3.82
C ARG A 147 5.59 19.70 -2.45
N MET A 148 4.90 18.60 -2.22
CA MET A 148 4.96 17.87 -0.94
C MET A 148 6.37 17.39 -0.60
N LEU A 149 7.15 16.99 -1.62
CA LEU A 149 8.56 16.63 -1.46
C LEU A 149 9.40 17.85 -1.07
N SER A 150 9.22 18.98 -1.78
CA SER A 150 10.03 20.19 -1.57
C SER A 150 9.81 20.81 -0.18
N VAL A 151 8.62 20.70 0.39
CA VAL A 151 8.31 21.20 1.75
C VAL A 151 8.48 20.14 2.84
N GLY A 152 8.95 18.93 2.50
CA GLY A 152 9.21 17.86 3.45
C GLY A 152 7.99 17.15 4.03
N GLU A 153 6.79 17.34 3.44
CA GLU A 153 5.58 16.60 3.79
C GLU A 153 5.68 15.11 3.43
N ILE A 154 6.44 14.80 2.39
CA ILE A 154 6.79 13.43 1.98
C ILE A 154 8.29 13.26 2.10
N LYS A 155 8.71 12.19 2.79
CA LYS A 155 10.12 11.85 3.00
C LYS A 155 10.38 10.41 2.53
N PRO A 156 10.68 10.20 1.23
CA PRO A 156 11.01 8.86 0.74
C PRO A 156 12.25 8.32 1.43
N LEU A 157 12.17 7.09 1.98
CA LEU A 157 13.36 6.41 2.47
C LEU A 157 14.21 5.96 1.28
N ILE A 158 15.38 6.57 1.10
CA ILE A 158 16.43 6.10 0.20
C ILE A 158 17.29 5.15 1.01
N SER A 159 17.24 3.86 0.69
CA SER A 159 18.00 2.82 1.40
C SER A 159 19.38 2.59 0.80
N LYS A 160 19.56 2.89 -0.47
CA LYS A 160 20.83 2.74 -1.16
C LYS A 160 20.92 3.67 -2.38
N GLU A 161 22.07 4.28 -2.53
CA GLU A 161 22.49 4.97 -3.76
C GLU A 161 23.52 4.09 -4.44
N ILE A 162 23.35 3.85 -5.73
CA ILE A 162 24.20 2.96 -6.54
C ILE A 162 24.61 3.72 -7.79
N PRO A 163 25.91 3.72 -8.16
CA PRO A 163 26.37 4.31 -9.40
C PRO A 163 25.63 3.74 -10.62
N MET A 164 25.42 4.55 -11.65
CA MET A 164 24.66 4.16 -12.86
C MET A 164 25.27 2.94 -13.56
N GLU A 165 26.60 2.81 -13.54
CA GLU A 165 27.31 1.66 -14.10
C GLU A 165 26.93 0.33 -13.42
N ASN A 166 26.46 0.36 -12.19
CA ASN A 166 26.04 -0.79 -11.41
C ASN A 166 24.51 -1.01 -11.44
N ALA A 167 23.80 -0.47 -12.44
CA ALA A 167 22.34 -0.56 -12.56
C ALA A 167 21.81 -2.01 -12.54
N VAL A 168 22.58 -2.97 -13.08
CA VAL A 168 22.21 -4.40 -13.04
C VAL A 168 22.13 -4.93 -11.61
N GLU A 169 23.09 -4.57 -10.76
CA GLU A 169 23.07 -4.91 -9.32
C GLU A 169 21.81 -4.36 -8.65
N ALA A 170 21.50 -3.08 -8.92
CA ALA A 170 20.32 -2.43 -8.37
C ALA A 170 19.01 -3.16 -8.75
N ILE A 171 18.89 -3.60 -9.99
CA ILE A 171 17.74 -4.37 -10.48
C ILE A 171 17.64 -5.73 -9.80
N GLN A 172 18.76 -6.45 -9.65
CA GLN A 172 18.82 -7.74 -8.97
C GLN A 172 18.45 -7.61 -7.48
N MET A 173 18.93 -6.57 -6.80
CA MET A 173 18.57 -6.30 -5.40
C MET A 173 17.06 -6.07 -5.23
N ILE A 174 16.44 -5.33 -6.14
CA ILE A 174 14.98 -5.11 -6.11
C ILE A 174 14.25 -6.42 -6.38
N GLY A 175 14.73 -7.25 -7.31
CA GLY A 175 14.17 -8.55 -7.68
C GLY A 175 14.20 -9.57 -6.54
N SER A 176 15.28 -9.60 -5.75
CA SER A 176 15.47 -10.52 -4.61
C SER A 176 14.58 -10.21 -3.39
N ARG A 177 13.78 -9.13 -3.45
CA ARG A 177 12.90 -8.68 -2.36
C ARG A 177 13.62 -8.23 -1.08
N GLY A 178 14.94 -8.08 -1.09
CA GLY A 178 15.77 -7.68 0.05
C GLY A 178 15.77 -6.18 0.34
N VAL A 179 15.23 -5.35 -0.56
CA VAL A 179 15.28 -3.89 -0.39
C VAL A 179 14.09 -3.38 0.41
N VAL A 180 14.39 -2.60 1.44
CA VAL A 180 13.41 -1.82 2.20
C VAL A 180 13.63 -0.34 1.86
N GLY A 181 12.65 0.33 1.28
CA GLY A 181 12.78 1.70 0.80
C GLY A 181 13.02 1.80 -0.70
N LYS A 182 13.77 2.82 -1.12
CA LYS A 182 14.10 3.09 -2.52
C LYS A 182 15.59 2.88 -2.77
N VAL A 183 15.90 2.28 -3.91
CA VAL A 183 17.26 2.30 -4.48
C VAL A 183 17.27 3.37 -5.57
N VAL A 184 18.24 4.23 -5.54
CA VAL A 184 18.44 5.33 -6.50
C VAL A 184 19.72 5.08 -7.27
N LEU A 185 19.67 5.24 -8.58
CA LEU A 185 20.86 5.28 -9.41
C LEU A 185 21.36 6.73 -9.47
N VAL A 186 22.67 6.92 -9.26
CA VAL A 186 23.32 8.22 -9.27
C VAL A 186 24.44 8.23 -10.32
N ASN A 187 24.71 9.39 -10.89
CA ASN A 187 25.84 9.62 -11.79
C ASN A 187 27.10 9.92 -10.98
#